data_5b9582e1517528d20c817696efd62c38
#
_entry.id   5b9582e1517528d20c817696efd62c38
#
_cell.length_a   1.000
_cell.length_b   1.000
_cell.length_c   1.000
_cell.angle_alpha   90.00
_cell.angle_beta   90.00
_cell.angle_gamma   90.00
#
_symmetry.space_group_name_H-M   'P 1'
#
loop_
_entity.id
_entity.type
_entity.pdbx_description
1 polymer ?
#
loop_
_entity_poly.entity_id
_entity_poly.type
_entity_poly.pdbx_seq_one_letter_code
_entity_poly.pdbx_strand_id
1 'polypeptide(L)'
;MAMQAGSTVLADAGKAGLEAAIAVIDIGSNSIRLVIYASGGRYPFPLFNERSNCRLGEGLGEDGMLQADRIQVALAAMARFAGIMKAMGVTTIHAVATAAVRRARNAVEFTGPAEAIIGQPIEVLSQDEEAHFVSQGLTLNIPEATGFVADLGGGSLEVVKLKRGVAQHSTSFNFGHLSTVTADDLRNDFDSTPWLAGDSSTRIFGVGGSFRALGLAYIEQTGYPLPVLHGLRIPGDEAANLLSAFCRESPDLSGVPLGRQKTMPVAALIMLGLFRRCGGGRITVSGTSIRDGLIADRELAAGDRADFLQVVCQEISRASHRFPGVPEALFYLLRPLFRPRRDADGASVSVARARFERLLEVACYLSDMCWTEHEDVRGDLGARRVLGLPVNCVTHKERIWLATAVYHRYVGRKTNKSRPPELGFILSRRRRAEATTIGLGLRFALTFSGGTARDLRKMRMSHDGEVLTLHVEIGRAHV
;
A
#
# COMPACT_ATOMS: atom_id res chain seq x y z
N MET A 1 19.22 -7.11 -2.33
CA MET A 1 19.03 -8.54 -2.00
C MET A 1 18.01 -8.84 -0.90
N ALA A 2 17.33 -7.86 -0.29
CA ALA A 2 16.38 -8.11 0.82
C ALA A 2 14.91 -8.28 0.40
N MET A 3 14.57 -8.16 -0.89
CA MET A 3 13.18 -8.24 -1.37
C MET A 3 12.69 -9.64 -1.79
N GLN A 4 13.54 -10.67 -1.80
CA GLN A 4 13.15 -12.02 -2.27
C GLN A 4 12.58 -12.94 -1.18
N ALA A 5 12.83 -12.69 0.10
CA ALA A 5 12.37 -13.59 1.17
C ALA A 5 10.87 -13.50 1.52
N GLY A 6 10.20 -12.40 1.19
CA GLY A 6 8.74 -12.26 1.39
C GLY A 6 7.89 -12.98 0.35
N SER A 7 8.47 -13.26 -0.82
CA SER A 7 7.72 -13.80 -1.97
C SER A 7 7.41 -15.30 -1.85
N THR A 8 8.19 -16.06 -1.08
CA THR A 8 8.07 -17.53 -1.08
C THR A 8 6.86 -18.04 -0.28
N VAL A 9 6.58 -17.46 0.90
CA VAL A 9 5.42 -17.89 1.72
C VAL A 9 4.10 -17.51 1.07
N LEU A 10 4.09 -16.38 0.35
CA LEU A 10 2.92 -15.91 -0.38
C LEU A 10 2.75 -16.60 -1.74
N ALA A 11 3.85 -17.05 -2.37
CA ALA A 11 3.81 -17.86 -3.57
C ALA A 11 3.24 -19.27 -3.30
N ASP A 12 3.45 -19.82 -2.11
CA ASP A 12 2.86 -21.12 -1.73
C ASP A 12 1.39 -21.00 -1.32
N ALA A 13 0.97 -19.88 -0.71
CA ALA A 13 -0.45 -19.57 -0.51
C ALA A 13 -1.19 -19.32 -1.84
N GLY A 14 -0.51 -18.74 -2.84
CA GLY A 14 -1.05 -18.54 -4.18
C GLY A 14 -1.21 -19.82 -5.01
N LYS A 15 -0.41 -20.85 -4.75
CA LYS A 15 -0.50 -22.13 -5.50
C LYS A 15 -1.78 -22.94 -5.21
N ALA A 16 -2.41 -22.73 -4.07
CA ALA A 16 -3.68 -23.38 -3.73
C ALA A 16 -4.92 -22.75 -4.39
N GLY A 17 -4.76 -21.59 -5.08
CA GLY A 17 -5.83 -20.83 -5.71
C GLY A 17 -5.59 -20.46 -7.18
N LEU A 18 -4.67 -21.14 -7.87
CA LEU A 18 -4.32 -20.87 -9.27
C LEU A 18 -5.34 -21.39 -10.31
N GLU A 19 -6.62 -21.53 -9.96
CA GLU A 19 -7.62 -21.96 -10.96
C GLU A 19 -8.00 -20.83 -11.94
N ALA A 20 -7.74 -19.57 -11.62
CA ALA A 20 -7.86 -18.45 -12.56
C ALA A 20 -6.96 -17.28 -12.12
N ALA A 21 -6.37 -16.57 -13.05
CA ALA A 21 -5.59 -15.37 -12.81
C ALA A 21 -6.15 -14.20 -13.64
N ILE A 22 -6.12 -13.00 -13.05
CA ILE A 22 -6.63 -11.78 -13.68
C ILE A 22 -5.43 -10.88 -13.99
N ALA A 23 -5.29 -10.43 -15.23
CA ALA A 23 -4.27 -9.47 -15.62
C ALA A 23 -4.86 -8.07 -15.76
N VAL A 24 -4.13 -7.07 -15.28
CA VAL A 24 -4.36 -5.67 -15.58
C VAL A 24 -3.17 -5.12 -16.34
N ILE A 25 -3.41 -4.59 -17.53
CA ILE A 25 -2.44 -3.87 -18.35
C ILE A 25 -2.80 -2.39 -18.30
N ASP A 26 -1.88 -1.58 -17.76
CA ASP A 26 -2.02 -0.13 -17.63
C ASP A 26 -1.06 0.55 -18.61
N ILE A 27 -1.61 1.18 -19.65
CA ILE A 27 -0.87 1.82 -20.75
C ILE A 27 -0.83 3.31 -20.50
N GLY A 28 0.23 3.76 -19.83
CA GLY A 28 0.47 5.17 -19.53
C GLY A 28 1.45 5.84 -20.49
N SER A 29 1.55 7.17 -20.40
CA SER A 29 2.43 7.98 -21.25
C SER A 29 3.91 7.64 -21.13
N ASN A 30 4.39 7.25 -19.94
CA ASN A 30 5.80 6.95 -19.70
C ASN A 30 6.11 5.44 -19.70
N SER A 31 5.16 4.62 -19.31
CA SER A 31 5.40 3.17 -19.17
C SER A 31 4.11 2.38 -19.32
N ILE A 32 4.26 1.15 -19.81
CA ILE A 32 3.21 0.14 -19.79
C ILE A 32 3.51 -0.82 -18.64
N ARG A 33 2.47 -1.23 -17.92
CA ARG A 33 2.62 -2.10 -16.76
C ARG A 33 1.65 -3.27 -16.82
N LEU A 34 2.15 -4.46 -16.59
CA LEU A 34 1.36 -5.68 -16.37
C LEU A 34 1.38 -6.01 -14.88
N VAL A 35 0.22 -6.22 -14.29
CA VAL A 35 0.08 -6.84 -12.97
C VAL A 35 -0.89 -8.01 -13.10
N ILE A 36 -0.50 -9.18 -12.61
CA ILE A 36 -1.33 -10.36 -12.59
C ILE A 36 -1.72 -10.62 -11.14
N TYR A 37 -3.01 -10.75 -10.89
CA TYR A 37 -3.60 -10.98 -9.57
C TYR A 37 -4.14 -12.40 -9.48
N ALA A 38 -4.12 -12.97 -8.27
CA ALA A 38 -4.86 -14.19 -7.97
C ALA A 38 -6.36 -13.92 -8.08
N SER A 39 -7.08 -14.81 -8.77
CA SER A 39 -8.55 -14.78 -8.84
C SER A 39 -9.17 -15.57 -7.69
N GLY A 40 -10.43 -15.29 -7.38
CA GLY A 40 -11.20 -16.04 -6.38
C GLY A 40 -10.88 -15.72 -4.92
N GLY A 41 -9.91 -14.86 -4.66
CA GLY A 41 -9.57 -14.38 -3.32
C GLY A 41 -10.41 -13.17 -2.91
N ARG A 42 -10.60 -13.00 -1.59
CA ARG A 42 -11.25 -11.80 -1.01
C ARG A 42 -10.36 -10.54 -1.09
N TYR A 43 -9.12 -10.68 -1.52
CA TYR A 43 -8.14 -9.61 -1.72
C TYR A 43 -7.39 -9.82 -3.04
N PRO A 44 -7.24 -8.79 -3.88
CA PRO A 44 -6.51 -8.87 -5.14
C PRO A 44 -5.00 -8.96 -4.88
N PHE A 45 -4.51 -10.19 -4.69
CA PHE A 45 -3.11 -10.42 -4.37
C PHE A 45 -2.26 -10.41 -5.65
N PRO A 46 -1.26 -9.51 -5.79
CA PRO A 46 -0.41 -9.47 -6.97
C PRO A 46 0.56 -10.66 -7.00
N LEU A 47 0.39 -11.54 -7.98
CA LEU A 47 1.26 -12.68 -8.25
C LEU A 47 2.48 -12.29 -9.09
N PHE A 48 2.28 -11.33 -10.01
CA PHE A 48 3.31 -10.87 -10.93
C PHE A 48 3.16 -9.37 -11.18
N ASN A 49 4.29 -8.68 -11.41
CA ASN A 49 4.29 -7.26 -11.67
C ASN A 49 5.51 -6.87 -12.50
N GLU A 50 5.28 -6.44 -13.73
CA GLU A 50 6.32 -5.97 -14.64
C GLU A 50 5.99 -4.60 -15.19
N ARG A 51 7.02 -3.79 -15.37
CA ARG A 51 6.94 -2.45 -15.93
C ARG A 51 7.90 -2.32 -17.10
N SER A 52 7.41 -1.84 -18.24
CA SER A 52 8.21 -1.45 -19.40
C SER A 52 8.17 0.05 -19.63
N ASN A 53 9.33 0.70 -19.68
CA ASN A 53 9.44 2.15 -19.90
C ASN A 53 9.42 2.43 -21.41
N CYS A 54 8.26 2.39 -22.01
CA CYS A 54 8.07 2.59 -23.46
C CYS A 54 8.08 4.05 -23.88
N ARG A 55 7.82 4.97 -22.93
CA ARG A 55 7.73 6.42 -23.18
C ARG A 55 6.79 6.76 -24.35
N LEU A 56 5.64 6.10 -24.40
CA LEU A 56 4.69 6.22 -25.52
C LEU A 56 4.24 7.66 -25.77
N GLY A 57 4.16 8.47 -24.70
CA GLY A 57 3.80 9.91 -24.80
C GLY A 57 4.99 10.85 -25.09
N GLU A 58 6.23 10.32 -25.26
CA GLU A 58 7.38 11.15 -25.59
C GLU A 58 7.29 11.58 -27.05
N GLY A 59 7.42 12.90 -27.30
CA GLY A 59 7.27 13.46 -28.65
C GLY A 59 5.82 13.61 -29.12
N LEU A 60 4.83 13.37 -28.26
CA LEU A 60 3.43 13.74 -28.50
C LEU A 60 3.31 15.27 -28.38
N GLY A 61 3.77 15.96 -29.40
CA GLY A 61 3.79 17.41 -29.49
C GLY A 61 2.44 18.02 -29.93
N GLU A 62 2.51 19.19 -30.58
CA GLU A 62 1.33 19.88 -31.10
C GLU A 62 0.65 19.12 -32.25
N ASP A 63 1.36 18.27 -32.97
CA ASP A 63 0.84 17.40 -34.02
C ASP A 63 -0.08 16.29 -33.47
N GLY A 64 0.05 15.95 -32.19
CA GLY A 64 -0.74 14.93 -31.54
C GLY A 64 -0.46 13.52 -32.05
N MET A 65 0.75 13.23 -32.57
CA MET A 65 1.11 11.92 -33.14
C MET A 65 2.02 11.13 -32.17
N LEU A 66 1.69 9.87 -31.91
CA LEU A 66 2.61 8.92 -31.29
C LEU A 66 3.76 8.63 -32.24
N GLN A 67 4.99 8.63 -31.72
CA GLN A 67 6.18 8.39 -32.52
C GLN A 67 6.29 6.89 -32.88
N ALA A 68 6.63 6.59 -34.15
CA ALA A 68 6.66 5.21 -34.66
C ALA A 68 7.63 4.30 -33.90
N ASP A 69 8.80 4.81 -33.48
CA ASP A 69 9.78 4.07 -32.68
C ASP A 69 9.22 3.74 -31.28
N ARG A 70 8.45 4.65 -30.68
CA ARG A 70 7.80 4.44 -29.39
C ARG A 70 6.66 3.42 -29.47
N ILE A 71 5.89 3.44 -30.56
CA ILE A 71 4.88 2.41 -30.86
C ILE A 71 5.54 1.04 -30.93
N GLN A 72 6.65 0.89 -31.66
CA GLN A 72 7.35 -0.39 -31.78
C GLN A 72 7.86 -0.93 -30.42
N VAL A 73 8.45 -0.06 -29.58
CA VAL A 73 8.88 -0.44 -28.23
C VAL A 73 7.68 -0.88 -27.37
N ALA A 74 6.55 -0.18 -27.49
CA ALA A 74 5.33 -0.51 -26.77
C ALA A 74 4.74 -1.85 -27.22
N LEU A 75 4.68 -2.12 -28.52
CA LEU A 75 4.20 -3.39 -29.08
C LEU A 75 5.10 -4.57 -28.68
N ALA A 76 6.41 -4.39 -28.64
CA ALA A 76 7.34 -5.41 -28.14
C ALA A 76 7.09 -5.74 -26.66
N ALA A 77 6.77 -4.73 -25.84
CA ALA A 77 6.38 -4.94 -24.46
C ALA A 77 5.04 -5.71 -24.35
N MET A 78 4.04 -5.36 -25.18
CA MET A 78 2.74 -6.06 -25.21
C MET A 78 2.90 -7.53 -25.62
N ALA A 79 3.75 -7.84 -26.61
CA ALA A 79 4.03 -9.22 -27.02
C ALA A 79 4.67 -10.04 -25.88
N ARG A 80 5.62 -9.44 -25.15
CA ARG A 80 6.20 -10.08 -23.98
C ARG A 80 5.15 -10.32 -22.88
N PHE A 81 4.29 -9.35 -22.62
CA PHE A 81 3.21 -9.47 -21.63
C PHE A 81 2.22 -10.57 -22.00
N ALA A 82 1.85 -10.68 -23.29
CA ALA A 82 1.00 -11.78 -23.78
C ALA A 82 1.63 -13.16 -23.51
N GLY A 83 2.94 -13.31 -23.74
CA GLY A 83 3.68 -14.54 -23.40
C GLY A 83 3.65 -14.87 -21.91
N ILE A 84 3.84 -13.88 -21.04
CA ILE A 84 3.79 -14.04 -19.58
C ILE A 84 2.37 -14.43 -19.14
N MET A 85 1.34 -13.73 -19.59
CA MET A 85 -0.06 -14.01 -19.27
C MET A 85 -0.43 -15.45 -19.66
N LYS A 86 -0.03 -15.88 -20.87
CA LYS A 86 -0.24 -17.26 -21.32
C LYS A 86 0.47 -18.28 -20.42
N ALA A 87 1.73 -18.02 -20.06
CA ALA A 87 2.52 -18.91 -19.19
C ALA A 87 1.95 -19.01 -17.78
N MET A 88 1.26 -17.95 -17.28
CA MET A 88 0.65 -17.90 -15.96
C MET A 88 -0.84 -18.32 -15.95
N GLY A 89 -1.39 -18.78 -17.09
CA GLY A 89 -2.79 -19.24 -17.15
C GLY A 89 -3.82 -18.12 -16.90
N VAL A 90 -3.52 -16.89 -17.33
CA VAL A 90 -4.46 -15.77 -17.19
C VAL A 90 -5.71 -16.03 -18.01
N THR A 91 -6.88 -15.89 -17.38
CA THR A 91 -8.19 -16.10 -17.99
C THR A 91 -8.95 -14.79 -18.24
N THR A 92 -8.69 -13.76 -17.46
CA THR A 92 -9.33 -12.46 -17.57
C THR A 92 -8.27 -11.37 -17.75
N ILE A 93 -8.45 -10.50 -18.74
CA ILE A 93 -7.52 -9.42 -19.06
C ILE A 93 -8.30 -8.10 -19.07
N HIS A 94 -7.87 -7.14 -18.26
CA HIS A 94 -8.31 -5.75 -18.30
C HIS A 94 -7.16 -4.89 -18.83
N ALA A 95 -7.27 -4.41 -20.06
CA ALA A 95 -6.29 -3.53 -20.68
C ALA A 95 -6.88 -2.11 -20.78
N VAL A 96 -6.21 -1.15 -20.14
CA VAL A 96 -6.63 0.25 -20.13
C VAL A 96 -5.50 1.15 -20.62
N ALA A 97 -5.87 2.21 -21.34
CA ALA A 97 -4.94 3.23 -21.82
C ALA A 97 -5.40 4.63 -21.35
N THR A 98 -4.44 5.49 -21.10
CA THR A 98 -4.67 6.81 -20.50
C THR A 98 -4.19 7.94 -21.42
N ALA A 99 -3.78 9.06 -20.88
CA ALA A 99 -3.57 10.35 -21.52
C ALA A 99 -2.82 10.30 -22.87
N ALA A 100 -1.75 9.48 -23.03
CA ALA A 100 -0.99 9.46 -24.28
C ALA A 100 -1.83 8.91 -25.45
N VAL A 101 -2.51 7.77 -25.24
CA VAL A 101 -3.36 7.13 -26.25
C VAL A 101 -4.63 7.96 -26.48
N ARG A 102 -5.24 8.46 -25.40
CA ARG A 102 -6.45 9.30 -25.48
C ARG A 102 -6.23 10.58 -26.33
N ARG A 103 -5.04 11.18 -26.26
CA ARG A 103 -4.71 12.42 -26.98
C ARG A 103 -4.18 12.19 -28.40
N ALA A 104 -3.77 10.97 -28.71
CA ALA A 104 -3.12 10.68 -29.96
C ALA A 104 -4.10 10.59 -31.13
N ARG A 105 -3.82 11.32 -32.23
CA ARG A 105 -4.57 11.24 -33.48
C ARG A 105 -4.40 9.90 -34.20
N ASN A 106 -3.22 9.28 -34.04
CA ASN A 106 -2.89 7.98 -34.62
C ASN A 106 -2.95 6.84 -33.59
N ALA A 107 -3.78 6.96 -32.53
CA ALA A 107 -3.91 5.95 -31.48
C ALA A 107 -4.12 4.54 -32.04
N VAL A 108 -4.88 4.40 -33.14
CA VAL A 108 -5.18 3.12 -33.79
C VAL A 108 -3.94 2.38 -34.30
N GLU A 109 -2.87 3.10 -34.66
CA GLU A 109 -1.61 2.49 -35.11
C GLU A 109 -0.92 1.71 -33.98
N PHE A 110 -1.22 2.05 -32.73
CA PHE A 110 -0.77 1.32 -31.55
C PHE A 110 -1.86 0.35 -31.04
N THR A 111 -3.10 0.82 -30.83
CA THR A 111 -4.12 0.01 -30.17
C THR A 111 -4.52 -1.21 -31.00
N GLY A 112 -4.71 -1.06 -32.33
CA GLY A 112 -5.09 -2.17 -33.18
C GLY A 112 -4.09 -3.36 -33.13
N PRO A 113 -2.79 -3.16 -33.40
CA PRO A 113 -1.82 -4.23 -33.25
C PRO A 113 -1.68 -4.75 -31.81
N ALA A 114 -1.79 -3.89 -30.80
CA ALA A 114 -1.70 -4.29 -29.39
C ALA A 114 -2.87 -5.19 -28.97
N GLU A 115 -4.09 -4.86 -29.39
CA GLU A 115 -5.30 -5.68 -29.18
C GLU A 115 -5.17 -7.06 -29.85
N ALA A 116 -4.65 -7.09 -31.08
CA ALA A 116 -4.38 -8.36 -31.78
C ALA A 116 -3.35 -9.23 -31.01
N ILE A 117 -2.34 -8.61 -30.37
CA ILE A 117 -1.31 -9.32 -29.60
C ILE A 117 -1.89 -9.92 -28.31
N ILE A 118 -2.72 -9.18 -27.57
CA ILE A 118 -3.27 -9.63 -26.29
C ILE A 118 -4.59 -10.37 -26.40
N GLY A 119 -5.26 -10.32 -27.56
CA GLY A 119 -6.54 -10.96 -27.83
C GLY A 119 -7.73 -10.30 -27.10
N GLN A 120 -7.60 -9.05 -26.67
CA GLN A 120 -8.62 -8.30 -25.93
C GLN A 120 -8.60 -6.83 -26.35
N PRO A 121 -9.76 -6.13 -26.31
CA PRO A 121 -9.81 -4.70 -26.57
C PRO A 121 -9.04 -3.90 -25.51
N ILE A 122 -8.53 -2.74 -25.91
CA ILE A 122 -7.90 -1.75 -25.03
C ILE A 122 -8.91 -0.62 -24.80
N GLU A 123 -9.36 -0.48 -23.58
CA GLU A 123 -10.25 0.59 -23.16
C GLU A 123 -9.47 1.89 -22.95
N VAL A 124 -9.80 2.91 -23.74
CA VAL A 124 -9.18 4.24 -23.58
C VAL A 124 -10.00 5.03 -22.57
N LEU A 125 -9.49 5.14 -21.36
CA LEU A 125 -10.19 5.80 -20.26
C LEU A 125 -10.35 7.30 -20.49
N SER A 126 -11.52 7.82 -20.18
CA SER A 126 -11.76 9.25 -20.00
C SER A 126 -11.02 9.76 -18.75
N GLN A 127 -10.93 11.08 -18.63
CA GLN A 127 -10.31 11.72 -17.43
C GLN A 127 -11.13 11.42 -16.17
N ASP A 128 -12.44 11.37 -16.27
CA ASP A 128 -13.32 11.07 -15.14
C ASP A 128 -13.18 9.61 -14.68
N GLU A 129 -13.04 8.67 -15.62
CA GLU A 129 -12.78 7.26 -15.30
C GLU A 129 -11.40 7.07 -14.67
N GLU A 130 -10.35 7.77 -15.14
CA GLU A 130 -9.04 7.77 -14.47
C GLU A 130 -9.16 8.26 -13.02
N ALA A 131 -9.82 9.39 -12.79
CA ALA A 131 -10.04 9.96 -11.47
C ALA A 131 -10.88 9.01 -10.58
N HIS A 132 -11.90 8.38 -11.14
CA HIS A 132 -12.73 7.37 -10.47
C HIS A 132 -11.86 6.19 -9.99
N PHE A 133 -11.12 5.53 -10.88
CA PHE A 133 -10.32 4.36 -10.51
C PHE A 133 -9.17 4.71 -9.55
N VAL A 134 -8.54 5.86 -9.69
CA VAL A 134 -7.53 6.33 -8.74
C VAL A 134 -8.13 6.49 -7.34
N SER A 135 -9.33 7.08 -7.23
CA SER A 135 -10.02 7.26 -5.96
C SER A 135 -10.48 5.93 -5.35
N GLN A 136 -10.99 5.00 -6.15
CA GLN A 136 -11.38 3.66 -5.71
C GLN A 136 -10.17 2.87 -5.19
N GLY A 137 -9.03 2.92 -5.90
CA GLY A 137 -7.79 2.28 -5.45
C GLY A 137 -7.29 2.81 -4.10
N LEU A 138 -7.43 4.11 -3.84
CA LEU A 138 -7.11 4.69 -2.55
C LEU A 138 -8.10 4.24 -1.47
N THR A 139 -9.41 4.38 -1.72
CA THR A 139 -10.47 4.10 -0.73
C THR A 139 -10.59 2.62 -0.40
N LEU A 140 -10.20 1.74 -1.29
CA LEU A 140 -10.07 0.31 -1.03
C LEU A 140 -9.14 0.04 0.19
N ASN A 141 -8.09 0.83 0.33
CA ASN A 141 -7.08 0.68 1.38
C ASN A 141 -7.24 1.68 2.54
N ILE A 142 -7.88 2.82 2.29
CA ILE A 142 -8.17 3.87 3.26
C ILE A 142 -9.64 4.28 3.12
N PRO A 143 -10.61 3.46 3.61
CA PRO A 143 -12.05 3.68 3.38
C PRO A 143 -12.56 5.04 3.83
N GLU A 144 -12.02 5.58 4.93
CA GLU A 144 -12.40 6.88 5.51
C GLU A 144 -11.51 8.04 5.04
N ALA A 145 -10.89 7.92 3.84
CA ALA A 145 -10.00 8.97 3.33
C ALA A 145 -10.74 10.31 3.22
N THR A 146 -10.14 11.35 3.77
CA THR A 146 -10.63 12.74 3.68
C THR A 146 -9.46 13.65 3.30
N GLY A 147 -9.62 14.45 2.25
CA GLY A 147 -8.60 15.28 1.65
C GLY A 147 -8.61 15.20 0.13
N PHE A 148 -7.48 15.44 -0.49
CA PHE A 148 -7.32 15.37 -1.95
C PHE A 148 -6.52 14.13 -2.34
N VAL A 149 -6.97 13.41 -3.36
CA VAL A 149 -6.15 12.42 -4.08
C VAL A 149 -5.56 13.13 -5.27
N ALA A 150 -4.26 12.98 -5.49
CA ALA A 150 -3.57 13.54 -6.64
C ALA A 150 -2.75 12.45 -7.33
N ASP A 151 -3.05 12.12 -8.58
CA ASP A 151 -2.23 11.25 -9.41
C ASP A 151 -1.50 12.09 -10.47
N LEU A 152 -0.18 12.20 -10.33
CA LEU A 152 0.65 12.92 -11.27
C LEU A 152 1.25 11.96 -12.29
N GLY A 153 0.60 11.89 -13.44
CA GLY A 153 1.02 11.12 -14.60
C GLY A 153 2.09 11.82 -15.44
N GLY A 154 2.36 11.24 -16.62
CA GLY A 154 3.29 11.85 -17.60
C GLY A 154 2.71 13.08 -18.28
N GLY A 155 1.46 13.04 -18.67
CA GLY A 155 0.78 14.06 -19.45
C GLY A 155 -0.43 14.70 -18.78
N SER A 156 -0.84 14.22 -17.61
CA SER A 156 -1.99 14.74 -16.87
C SER A 156 -1.78 14.70 -15.36
N LEU A 157 -2.59 15.49 -14.65
CA LEU A 157 -2.73 15.47 -13.20
C LEU A 157 -4.22 15.31 -12.87
N GLU A 158 -4.60 14.18 -12.32
CA GLU A 158 -5.93 13.91 -11.81
C GLU A 158 -6.00 14.32 -10.34
N VAL A 159 -7.04 15.11 -9.97
CA VAL A 159 -7.29 15.49 -8.58
C VAL A 159 -8.72 15.20 -8.18
N VAL A 160 -8.90 14.48 -7.07
CA VAL A 160 -10.22 14.13 -6.53
C VAL A 160 -10.30 14.61 -5.08
N LYS A 161 -11.37 15.33 -4.74
CA LYS A 161 -11.67 15.72 -3.35
C LYS A 161 -12.50 14.62 -2.71
N LEU A 162 -11.99 14.02 -1.64
CA LEU A 162 -12.67 12.98 -0.85
C LEU A 162 -13.16 13.51 0.49
N LYS A 163 -14.35 13.06 0.89
CA LYS A 163 -14.87 13.21 2.24
C LYS A 163 -15.37 11.84 2.73
N ARG A 164 -14.71 11.28 3.73
CA ARG A 164 -14.98 9.92 4.25
C ARG A 164 -15.07 8.87 3.15
N GLY A 165 -14.07 8.85 2.27
CA GLY A 165 -13.99 7.89 1.16
C GLY A 165 -14.92 8.17 -0.03
N VAL A 166 -15.79 9.18 0.05
CA VAL A 166 -16.74 9.53 -1.01
C VAL A 166 -16.18 10.70 -1.82
N ALA A 167 -16.10 10.52 -3.14
CA ALA A 167 -15.69 11.58 -4.07
C ALA A 167 -16.75 12.70 -4.08
N GLN A 168 -16.31 13.93 -3.88
CA GLN A 168 -17.15 15.14 -3.90
C GLN A 168 -16.99 15.90 -5.20
N HIS A 169 -15.75 16.01 -5.66
CA HIS A 169 -15.37 16.72 -6.88
C HIS A 169 -14.17 16.00 -7.49
N SER A 170 -14.05 16.07 -8.81
CA SER A 170 -12.91 15.62 -9.57
C SER A 170 -12.56 16.63 -10.67
N THR A 171 -11.29 16.69 -11.04
CA THR A 171 -10.81 17.41 -12.22
C THR A 171 -9.54 16.77 -12.72
N SER A 172 -9.26 16.98 -14.00
CA SER A 172 -7.98 16.62 -14.61
C SER A 172 -7.38 17.84 -15.30
N PHE A 173 -6.08 18.04 -15.09
CA PHE A 173 -5.29 19.05 -15.76
C PHE A 173 -4.47 18.41 -16.86
N ASN A 174 -4.40 19.04 -18.04
CA ASN A 174 -3.70 18.53 -19.22
C ASN A 174 -2.17 18.78 -19.16
N PHE A 175 -1.58 18.66 -17.98
CA PHE A 175 -0.13 18.72 -17.76
C PHE A 175 0.31 17.65 -16.77
N GLY A 176 1.47 17.09 -17.02
CA GLY A 176 2.11 16.09 -16.17
C GLY A 176 3.62 16.33 -16.09
N HIS A 177 4.36 15.39 -15.52
CA HIS A 177 5.81 15.56 -15.34
C HIS A 177 6.64 15.55 -16.65
N LEU A 178 6.02 15.29 -17.80
CA LEU A 178 6.62 15.38 -19.12
C LEU A 178 6.23 16.68 -19.86
N SER A 179 5.36 17.50 -19.29
CA SER A 179 4.89 18.73 -19.89
C SER A 179 5.85 19.90 -19.65
N THR A 180 5.77 20.91 -20.49
CA THR A 180 6.40 22.21 -20.25
C THR A 180 5.37 23.11 -19.61
N VAL A 181 5.54 23.47 -18.33
CA VAL A 181 4.62 24.31 -17.56
C VAL A 181 5.41 25.31 -16.73
N THR A 182 4.85 26.52 -16.57
CA THR A 182 5.40 27.54 -15.70
C THR A 182 4.62 27.65 -14.39
N ALA A 183 5.18 28.33 -13.41
CA ALA A 183 4.49 28.57 -12.14
C ALA A 183 3.22 29.40 -12.30
N ASP A 184 3.17 30.28 -13.29
CA ASP A 184 2.01 31.15 -13.57
C ASP A 184 0.90 30.35 -14.26
N ASP A 185 1.23 29.45 -15.20
CA ASP A 185 0.26 28.51 -15.79
C ASP A 185 -0.43 27.70 -14.71
N LEU A 186 0.35 27.09 -13.82
CA LEU A 186 -0.16 26.28 -12.73
C LEU A 186 -1.04 27.08 -11.76
N ARG A 187 -0.65 28.33 -11.47
CA ARG A 187 -1.44 29.22 -10.60
C ARG A 187 -2.80 29.49 -11.24
N ASN A 188 -2.81 29.89 -12.51
CA ASN A 188 -4.04 30.21 -13.24
C ASN A 188 -4.98 28.99 -13.29
N ASP A 189 -4.47 27.80 -13.61
CA ASP A 189 -5.26 26.58 -13.69
C ASP A 189 -5.82 26.16 -12.30
N PHE A 190 -5.00 26.21 -11.24
CA PHE A 190 -5.47 25.85 -9.91
C PHE A 190 -6.42 26.88 -9.31
N ASP A 191 -6.24 28.17 -9.59
CA ASP A 191 -7.13 29.23 -9.11
C ASP A 191 -8.48 29.22 -9.84
N SER A 192 -8.51 28.76 -11.10
CA SER A 192 -9.76 28.54 -11.84
C SER A 192 -10.61 27.40 -11.24
N THR A 193 -10.08 26.64 -10.29
CA THR A 193 -10.74 25.52 -9.63
C THR A 193 -10.95 25.81 -8.13
N PRO A 194 -12.03 26.50 -7.74
CA PRO A 194 -12.22 27.03 -6.38
C PRO A 194 -12.26 25.94 -5.30
N TRP A 195 -12.80 24.76 -5.60
CA TRP A 195 -12.92 23.67 -4.63
C TRP A 195 -11.58 23.02 -4.23
N LEU A 196 -10.48 23.34 -4.92
CA LEU A 196 -9.13 22.95 -4.52
C LEU A 196 -8.63 23.71 -3.28
N ALA A 197 -9.28 24.81 -2.92
CA ALA A 197 -8.90 25.54 -1.71
C ALA A 197 -9.01 24.66 -0.47
N GLY A 198 -7.94 24.59 0.29
CA GLY A 198 -7.83 23.89 1.55
C GLY A 198 -7.16 24.74 2.62
N ASP A 199 -6.87 24.14 3.76
CA ASP A 199 -6.15 24.75 4.88
C ASP A 199 -4.98 23.87 5.34
N SER A 200 -4.27 24.32 6.38
CA SER A 200 -3.13 23.60 6.96
C SER A 200 -3.46 22.23 7.56
N SER A 201 -4.73 21.88 7.73
CA SER A 201 -5.17 20.54 8.16
C SER A 201 -5.37 19.59 6.97
N THR A 202 -5.38 20.12 5.75
CA THR A 202 -5.65 19.38 4.53
C THR A 202 -4.60 18.30 4.28
N ARG A 203 -5.06 17.14 3.78
CA ARG A 203 -4.20 16.03 3.39
C ARG A 203 -4.26 15.85 1.87
N ILE A 204 -3.08 15.70 1.27
CA ILE A 204 -2.95 15.23 -0.12
C ILE A 204 -2.47 13.79 -0.09
N PHE A 205 -3.22 12.88 -0.70
CA PHE A 205 -2.80 11.52 -0.97
C PHE A 205 -2.17 11.50 -2.36
N GLY A 206 -0.84 11.44 -2.39
CA GLY A 206 -0.08 11.43 -3.63
C GLY A 206 0.04 10.04 -4.22
N VAL A 207 -0.49 9.85 -5.40
CA VAL A 207 -0.47 8.61 -6.17
C VAL A 207 0.53 8.74 -7.34
N GLY A 208 0.96 7.63 -7.88
CA GLY A 208 1.83 7.61 -9.05
C GLY A 208 3.32 7.69 -8.77
N GLY A 209 4.09 7.68 -9.86
CA GLY A 209 5.54 7.55 -9.79
C GLY A 209 6.27 8.76 -9.26
N SER A 210 5.74 9.96 -9.48
CA SER A 210 6.34 11.22 -9.03
C SER A 210 6.24 11.39 -7.52
N PHE A 211 5.06 11.13 -6.93
CA PHE A 211 4.89 11.14 -5.47
C PHE A 211 5.70 10.03 -4.78
N ARG A 212 5.85 8.87 -5.41
CA ARG A 212 6.74 7.82 -4.88
C ARG A 212 8.20 8.22 -4.93
N ALA A 213 8.64 8.94 -5.96
CA ALA A 213 10.00 9.47 -6.04
C ALA A 213 10.24 10.53 -4.95
N LEU A 214 9.28 11.42 -4.70
CA LEU A 214 9.30 12.36 -3.57
C LEU A 214 9.45 11.62 -2.23
N GLY A 215 8.69 10.55 -2.02
CA GLY A 215 8.76 9.74 -0.80
C GLY A 215 10.10 9.04 -0.62
N LEU A 216 10.71 8.51 -1.69
CA LEU A 216 12.05 7.91 -1.63
C LEU A 216 13.11 8.94 -1.26
N ALA A 217 13.07 10.11 -1.88
CA ALA A 217 13.98 11.21 -1.55
C ALA A 217 13.81 11.66 -0.09
N TYR A 218 12.57 11.78 0.39
CA TYR A 218 12.29 12.09 1.78
C TYR A 218 12.89 11.08 2.74
N ILE A 219 12.71 9.77 2.47
CA ILE A 219 13.27 8.69 3.30
C ILE A 219 14.80 8.79 3.34
N GLU A 220 15.45 8.97 2.19
CA GLU A 220 16.90 9.05 2.07
C GLU A 220 17.47 10.28 2.80
N GLN A 221 16.92 11.46 2.54
CA GLN A 221 17.43 12.73 3.07
C GLN A 221 17.16 12.90 4.56
N THR A 222 16.10 12.29 5.11
CA THR A 222 15.77 12.41 6.54
C THR A 222 16.21 11.22 7.38
N GLY A 223 16.67 10.14 6.74
CA GLY A 223 16.97 8.88 7.44
C GLY A 223 15.70 8.25 8.04
N TYR A 224 14.54 8.43 7.41
CA TYR A 224 13.28 7.86 7.90
C TYR A 224 13.39 6.33 8.04
N PRO A 225 13.08 5.75 9.22
CA PRO A 225 13.54 4.39 9.54
C PRO A 225 12.78 3.27 8.83
N LEU A 226 11.61 3.54 8.22
CA LEU A 226 10.82 2.52 7.53
C LEU A 226 10.80 2.75 6.01
N PRO A 227 11.47 1.91 5.20
CA PRO A 227 11.56 2.08 3.76
C PRO A 227 10.29 1.56 3.03
N VAL A 228 9.11 1.95 3.52
CA VAL A 228 7.81 1.63 2.94
C VAL A 228 7.14 2.94 2.52
N LEU A 229 6.82 3.06 1.23
CA LEU A 229 6.26 4.28 0.68
C LEU A 229 4.79 4.46 0.99
N HIS A 230 3.99 3.38 0.91
CA HIS A 230 2.56 3.49 1.20
C HIS A 230 2.31 3.89 2.64
N GLY A 231 1.54 4.97 2.83
CA GLY A 231 1.23 5.50 4.16
C GLY A 231 2.34 6.39 4.75
N LEU A 232 3.46 6.63 4.01
CA LEU A 232 4.47 7.61 4.40
C LEU A 232 3.83 9.00 4.46
N ARG A 233 3.98 9.66 5.59
CA ARG A 233 3.44 11.01 5.84
C ARG A 233 4.59 11.99 5.88
N ILE A 234 4.57 12.95 4.98
CA ILE A 234 5.51 14.07 4.93
C ILE A 234 4.79 15.29 5.51
N PRO A 235 5.26 15.85 6.65
CA PRO A 235 4.71 17.07 7.24
C PRO A 235 4.71 18.23 6.25
N GLY A 236 3.83 19.21 6.46
CA GLY A 236 3.63 20.29 5.49
C GLY A 236 4.86 21.15 5.24
N ASP A 237 5.55 21.54 6.30
CA ASP A 237 6.80 22.30 6.24
C ASP A 237 7.93 21.52 5.56
N GLU A 238 8.09 20.25 5.89
CA GLU A 238 9.10 19.39 5.27
C GLU A 238 8.77 19.14 3.77
N ALA A 239 7.48 18.93 3.45
CA ALA A 239 7.02 18.78 2.06
C ALA A 239 7.28 20.07 1.24
N ALA A 240 6.95 21.23 1.78
CA ALA A 240 7.19 22.52 1.13
C ALA A 240 8.69 22.75 0.88
N ASN A 241 9.53 22.46 1.87
CA ASN A 241 10.99 22.62 1.76
C ASN A 241 11.57 21.69 0.71
N LEU A 242 11.22 20.40 0.72
CA LEU A 242 11.71 19.40 -0.22
C LEU A 242 11.28 19.70 -1.65
N LEU A 243 9.99 20.02 -1.86
CA LEU A 243 9.48 20.40 -3.18
C LEU A 243 10.12 21.68 -3.71
N SER A 244 10.29 22.70 -2.86
CA SER A 244 10.95 23.95 -3.25
C SER A 244 12.42 23.71 -3.58
N ALA A 245 13.11 22.81 -2.87
CA ALA A 245 14.49 22.45 -3.16
C ALA A 245 14.64 21.79 -4.54
N PHE A 246 13.67 20.96 -4.95
CA PHE A 246 13.68 20.33 -6.27
C PHE A 246 13.37 21.26 -7.44
N CYS A 247 12.79 22.44 -7.17
CA CYS A 247 12.54 23.47 -8.18
C CYS A 247 13.74 24.40 -8.46
N ARG A 248 14.90 24.22 -7.80
CA ARG A 248 16.10 25.06 -8.01
C ARG A 248 16.81 24.67 -9.31
N GLU A 249 17.70 25.54 -9.80
CA GLU A 249 18.50 25.26 -11.01
C GLU A 249 19.39 24.02 -10.90
N SER A 250 19.95 23.76 -9.72
CA SER A 250 20.80 22.59 -9.45
C SER A 250 20.27 21.87 -8.20
N PRO A 251 19.19 21.10 -8.33
CA PRO A 251 18.58 20.46 -7.18
C PRO A 251 19.40 19.25 -6.69
N ASP A 252 19.48 19.09 -5.37
CA ASP A 252 19.90 17.82 -4.78
C ASP A 252 18.78 16.79 -4.96
N LEU A 253 18.99 15.83 -5.83
CA LEU A 253 18.04 14.74 -6.14
C LEU A 253 18.41 13.43 -5.45
N SER A 254 19.17 13.48 -4.35
CA SER A 254 19.47 12.29 -3.53
C SER A 254 18.20 11.53 -3.15
N GLY A 255 18.21 10.23 -3.36
CA GLY A 255 17.03 9.38 -3.18
C GLY A 255 16.02 9.38 -4.33
N VAL A 256 16.09 10.31 -5.28
CA VAL A 256 15.26 10.27 -6.48
C VAL A 256 15.81 9.22 -7.46
N PRO A 257 15.01 8.23 -7.89
CA PRO A 257 15.46 7.22 -8.85
C PRO A 257 16.00 7.84 -10.14
N LEU A 258 17.11 7.33 -10.67
CA LEU A 258 17.80 7.85 -11.86
C LEU A 258 16.84 8.11 -13.03
N GLY A 259 15.93 7.19 -13.31
CA GLY A 259 14.94 7.34 -14.40
C GLY A 259 13.88 8.42 -14.16
N ARG A 260 13.90 9.10 -13.01
CA ARG A 260 12.99 10.19 -12.65
C ARG A 260 13.69 11.53 -12.46
N GLN A 261 15.01 11.56 -12.33
CA GLN A 261 15.75 12.79 -12.02
C GLN A 261 15.51 13.90 -13.02
N LYS A 262 15.47 13.58 -14.34
CA LYS A 262 15.21 14.59 -15.39
C LYS A 262 13.83 15.24 -15.29
N THR A 263 12.83 14.52 -14.83
CA THR A 263 11.42 15.00 -14.76
C THR A 263 11.02 15.47 -13.36
N MET A 264 11.86 15.25 -12.36
CA MET A 264 11.55 15.60 -10.99
C MET A 264 11.37 17.08 -10.73
N PRO A 265 12.14 18.01 -11.34
CA PRO A 265 11.91 19.44 -11.16
C PRO A 265 10.53 19.89 -11.63
N VAL A 266 10.08 19.43 -12.81
CA VAL A 266 8.73 19.75 -13.32
C VAL A 266 7.66 19.10 -12.42
N ALA A 267 7.85 17.84 -12.04
CA ALA A 267 6.95 17.17 -11.11
C ALA A 267 6.85 17.92 -9.77
N ALA A 268 7.97 18.40 -9.24
CA ALA A 268 8.01 19.14 -8.00
C ALA A 268 7.32 20.50 -8.12
N LEU A 269 7.47 21.20 -9.24
CA LEU A 269 6.78 22.45 -9.51
C LEU A 269 5.26 22.26 -9.49
N ILE A 270 4.75 21.23 -10.18
CA ILE A 270 3.33 20.90 -10.22
C ILE A 270 2.83 20.52 -8.82
N MET A 271 3.55 19.64 -8.12
CA MET A 271 3.20 19.22 -6.77
C MET A 271 3.20 20.38 -5.78
N LEU A 272 4.17 21.32 -5.88
CA LEU A 272 4.27 22.48 -5.01
C LEU A 272 3.12 23.47 -5.25
N GLY A 273 2.76 23.71 -6.52
CA GLY A 273 1.61 24.53 -6.89
C GLY A 273 0.32 23.98 -6.30
N LEU A 274 0.04 22.67 -6.54
CA LEU A 274 -1.13 21.99 -5.98
C LEU A 274 -1.10 22.02 -4.44
N PHE A 275 0.05 21.71 -3.84
CA PHE A 275 0.21 21.66 -2.37
C PHE A 275 -0.12 23.00 -1.73
N ARG A 276 0.38 24.10 -2.30
CA ARG A 276 0.07 25.45 -1.81
C ARG A 276 -1.40 25.80 -1.98
N ARG A 277 -1.99 25.48 -3.13
CA ARG A 277 -3.41 25.71 -3.41
C ARG A 277 -4.33 24.95 -2.45
N CYS A 278 -3.93 23.74 -2.06
CA CYS A 278 -4.65 22.91 -1.08
C CYS A 278 -4.36 23.29 0.39
N GLY A 279 -3.69 24.41 0.68
CA GLY A 279 -3.46 24.91 2.03
C GLY A 279 -2.20 24.40 2.74
N GLY A 280 -1.32 23.65 2.06
CA GLY A 280 0.02 23.30 2.58
C GLY A 280 0.05 22.35 3.78
N GLY A 281 -0.96 21.53 3.98
CA GLY A 281 -1.08 20.70 5.18
C GLY A 281 -0.09 19.53 5.26
N ARG A 282 -0.34 18.43 4.58
CA ARG A 282 0.60 17.29 4.55
C ARG A 282 0.42 16.43 3.31
N ILE A 283 1.49 15.81 2.85
CA ILE A 283 1.46 14.80 1.80
C ILE A 283 1.51 13.40 2.42
N THR A 284 0.64 12.51 1.96
CA THR A 284 0.68 11.08 2.29
C THR A 284 0.92 10.31 0.99
N VAL A 285 2.05 9.64 0.89
CA VAL A 285 2.39 8.86 -0.31
C VAL A 285 1.53 7.60 -0.35
N SER A 286 0.87 7.36 -1.49
CA SER A 286 0.08 6.16 -1.71
C SER A 286 0.82 5.16 -2.59
N GLY A 287 0.80 3.90 -2.19
CA GLY A 287 1.27 2.77 -3.00
C GLY A 287 0.23 2.27 -4.00
N THR A 288 -1.02 2.76 -3.88
CA THR A 288 -2.14 2.36 -4.76
C THR A 288 -2.05 3.04 -6.13
N SER A 289 -2.86 2.60 -7.06
CA SER A 289 -2.85 3.07 -8.44
C SER A 289 -4.23 2.85 -9.08
N ILE A 290 -4.38 3.33 -10.31
CA ILE A 290 -5.56 3.06 -11.16
C ILE A 290 -5.88 1.54 -11.25
N ARG A 291 -4.85 0.67 -11.26
CA ARG A 291 -5.03 -0.78 -11.34
C ARG A 291 -5.74 -1.36 -10.11
N ASP A 292 -5.41 -0.84 -8.93
CA ASP A 292 -6.08 -1.24 -7.67
C ASP A 292 -7.56 -0.85 -7.70
N GLY A 293 -7.87 0.32 -8.26
CA GLY A 293 -9.23 0.78 -8.45
C GLY A 293 -10.00 -0.03 -9.48
N LEU A 294 -9.36 -0.35 -10.59
CA LEU A 294 -9.96 -1.16 -11.65
C LEU A 294 -10.33 -2.57 -11.15
N ILE A 295 -9.44 -3.21 -10.39
CA ILE A 295 -9.71 -4.51 -9.76
C ILE A 295 -10.82 -4.36 -8.70
N ALA A 296 -10.80 -3.29 -7.91
CA ALA A 296 -11.83 -3.05 -6.90
C ALA A 296 -13.22 -2.89 -7.52
N ASP A 297 -13.30 -2.23 -8.65
CA ASP A 297 -14.54 -1.94 -9.36
C ASP A 297 -15.10 -3.17 -10.09
N ARG A 298 -14.23 -3.95 -10.74
CA ARG A 298 -14.64 -5.03 -11.65
C ARG A 298 -14.68 -6.41 -11.03
N GLU A 299 -13.84 -6.66 -10.03
CA GLU A 299 -13.60 -8.02 -9.52
C GLU A 299 -14.02 -8.18 -8.05
N LEU A 300 -14.26 -7.10 -7.31
CA LEU A 300 -14.72 -7.19 -5.93
C LEU A 300 -16.21 -6.90 -5.84
N ALA A 301 -16.97 -7.83 -5.26
CA ALA A 301 -18.40 -7.63 -5.05
C ALA A 301 -18.67 -6.41 -4.15
N ALA A 302 -19.71 -5.64 -4.48
CA ALA A 302 -20.08 -4.38 -3.83
C ALA A 302 -20.36 -4.47 -2.30
N GLY A 303 -20.31 -5.63 -1.69
CA GLY A 303 -20.46 -5.86 -0.24
C GLY A 303 -19.23 -6.45 0.43
N ASP A 304 -18.23 -6.86 -0.32
CA ASP A 304 -17.05 -7.60 0.17
C ASP A 304 -15.90 -6.67 0.60
N ARG A 305 -16.26 -5.56 1.27
CA ARG A 305 -15.25 -4.68 1.90
C ARG A 305 -14.75 -5.29 3.22
N ALA A 306 -14.26 -6.52 3.13
CA ALA A 306 -13.54 -7.15 4.24
C ALA A 306 -12.31 -6.31 4.61
N ASP A 307 -11.89 -6.35 5.88
CA ASP A 307 -10.59 -5.78 6.25
C ASP A 307 -9.49 -6.59 5.57
N PHE A 308 -8.94 -6.06 4.49
CA PHE A 308 -7.91 -6.74 3.70
C PHE A 308 -6.68 -7.13 4.51
N LEU A 309 -6.35 -6.39 5.56
CA LEU A 309 -5.27 -6.78 6.46
C LEU A 309 -5.59 -8.13 7.15
N GLN A 310 -6.82 -8.30 7.63
CA GLN A 310 -7.28 -9.56 8.23
C GLN A 310 -7.25 -10.69 7.20
N VAL A 311 -7.80 -10.46 6.00
CA VAL A 311 -7.83 -11.47 4.93
C VAL A 311 -6.44 -11.97 4.58
N VAL A 312 -5.50 -11.05 4.28
CA VAL A 312 -4.12 -11.42 3.95
C VAL A 312 -3.43 -12.15 5.10
N CYS A 313 -3.63 -11.70 6.34
CA CYS A 313 -3.02 -12.34 7.50
C CYS A 313 -3.64 -13.69 7.84
N GLN A 314 -4.93 -13.90 7.55
CA GLN A 314 -5.58 -15.22 7.62
C GLN A 314 -4.94 -16.19 6.62
N GLU A 315 -4.71 -15.79 5.37
CA GLU A 315 -4.05 -16.65 4.37
C GLU A 315 -2.61 -17.00 4.79
N ILE A 316 -1.84 -16.02 5.26
CA ILE A 316 -0.51 -16.27 5.84
C ILE A 316 -0.60 -17.27 7.00
N SER A 317 -1.59 -17.11 7.86
CA SER A 317 -1.83 -17.98 9.00
C SER A 317 -2.15 -19.42 8.57
N ARG A 318 -3.04 -19.59 7.58
CA ARG A 318 -3.38 -20.92 7.05
C ARG A 318 -2.17 -21.67 6.50
N ALA A 319 -1.25 -20.92 5.86
CA ALA A 319 -0.04 -21.50 5.29
C ALA A 319 1.04 -21.81 6.34
N SER A 320 1.05 -21.11 7.49
CA SER A 320 2.15 -21.14 8.46
C SER A 320 1.80 -21.72 9.84
N HIS A 321 0.51 -21.75 10.25
CA HIS A 321 0.14 -22.25 11.56
C HIS A 321 0.21 -23.77 11.64
N ARG A 322 0.82 -24.24 12.73
CA ARG A 322 0.95 -25.68 13.04
C ARG A 322 -0.38 -26.35 13.36
N PHE A 323 -1.30 -25.61 13.97
CA PHE A 323 -2.58 -26.13 14.43
C PHE A 323 -3.73 -25.17 14.08
N PRO A 324 -4.85 -25.69 13.54
CA PRO A 324 -6.02 -24.88 13.22
C PRO A 324 -6.71 -24.35 14.49
N GLY A 325 -7.35 -23.17 14.37
CA GLY A 325 -8.13 -22.53 15.44
C GLY A 325 -7.30 -21.90 16.56
N VAL A 326 -5.97 -21.83 16.40
CA VAL A 326 -5.07 -21.19 17.38
C VAL A 326 -5.20 -19.66 17.37
N PRO A 327 -5.25 -18.96 16.23
CA PRO A 327 -5.40 -17.52 16.22
C PRO A 327 -6.66 -17.02 16.94
N GLU A 328 -7.79 -17.68 16.72
CA GLU A 328 -9.06 -17.33 17.36
C GLU A 328 -9.00 -17.55 18.87
N ALA A 329 -8.41 -18.67 19.31
CA ALA A 329 -8.25 -18.96 20.74
C ALA A 329 -7.31 -17.93 21.42
N LEU A 330 -6.23 -17.54 20.77
CA LEU A 330 -5.32 -16.48 21.22
C LEU A 330 -6.02 -15.12 21.33
N PHE A 331 -6.83 -14.77 20.33
CA PHE A 331 -7.59 -13.52 20.35
C PHE A 331 -8.51 -13.43 21.57
N TYR A 332 -9.33 -14.45 21.83
CA TYR A 332 -10.23 -14.48 22.99
C TYR A 332 -9.47 -14.45 24.31
N LEU A 333 -8.34 -15.15 24.42
CA LEU A 333 -7.51 -15.17 25.61
C LEU A 333 -6.88 -13.80 25.90
N LEU A 334 -6.35 -13.11 24.88
CA LEU A 334 -5.56 -11.88 25.05
C LEU A 334 -6.39 -10.60 24.98
N ARG A 335 -7.64 -10.66 24.48
CA ARG A 335 -8.52 -9.47 24.39
C ARG A 335 -8.69 -8.69 25.70
N PRO A 336 -8.73 -9.31 26.91
CA PRO A 336 -8.79 -8.57 28.17
C PRO A 336 -7.55 -7.74 28.52
N LEU A 337 -6.44 -7.89 27.79
CA LEU A 337 -5.25 -7.04 27.95
C LEU A 337 -5.46 -5.61 27.45
N PHE A 338 -6.58 -5.32 26.78
CA PHE A 338 -6.96 -3.95 26.44
C PHE A 338 -7.26 -3.14 27.68
N ARG A 339 -6.56 -2.02 27.85
CA ARG A 339 -6.84 -1.05 28.90
C ARG A 339 -7.60 0.15 28.36
N PRO A 340 -8.86 0.39 28.77
CA PRO A 340 -9.64 1.50 28.29
C PRO A 340 -9.04 2.82 28.77
N ARG A 341 -8.41 3.56 27.89
CA ARG A 341 -7.94 4.95 28.08
C ARG A 341 -8.16 5.68 26.77
N ARG A 342 -8.39 6.99 26.84
CA ARG A 342 -8.39 7.82 25.62
C ARG A 342 -7.10 7.58 24.85
N ASP A 343 -7.20 7.38 23.57
CA ASP A 343 -6.02 7.21 22.72
C ASP A 343 -5.15 8.47 22.77
N ALA A 344 -3.85 8.31 22.59
CA ALA A 344 -2.92 9.44 22.50
C ALA A 344 -3.26 10.39 21.34
N ASP A 345 -4.02 9.89 20.35
CA ASP A 345 -4.52 10.66 19.20
C ASP A 345 -5.91 11.31 19.47
N GLY A 346 -6.42 11.30 20.73
CA GLY A 346 -7.70 11.92 21.11
C GLY A 346 -8.96 11.15 20.71
N ALA A 347 -8.84 9.94 20.19
CA ALA A 347 -9.96 9.10 19.79
C ALA A 347 -10.80 8.65 21.00
N SER A 348 -12.09 8.39 20.79
CA SER A 348 -12.96 7.81 21.81
C SER A 348 -12.49 6.41 22.23
N VAL A 349 -12.88 5.99 23.44
CA VAL A 349 -12.52 4.66 23.97
C VAL A 349 -13.02 3.54 23.05
N SER A 350 -14.17 3.69 22.40
CA SER A 350 -14.73 2.70 21.46
C SER A 350 -13.87 2.55 20.20
N VAL A 351 -13.41 3.66 19.63
CA VAL A 351 -12.51 3.66 18.45
C VAL A 351 -11.14 3.06 18.81
N ALA A 352 -10.61 3.44 19.97
CA ALA A 352 -9.33 2.89 20.45
C ALA A 352 -9.42 1.36 20.67
N ARG A 353 -10.57 0.88 21.18
CA ARG A 353 -10.84 -0.54 21.38
C ARG A 353 -10.96 -1.29 20.05
N ALA A 354 -11.74 -0.79 19.11
CA ALA A 354 -11.90 -1.41 17.81
C ALA A 354 -10.55 -1.53 17.08
N ARG A 355 -9.73 -0.48 17.13
CA ARG A 355 -8.38 -0.49 16.58
C ARG A 355 -7.46 -1.51 17.27
N PHE A 356 -7.52 -1.60 18.58
CA PHE A 356 -6.74 -2.59 19.34
C PHE A 356 -7.17 -4.01 18.98
N GLU A 357 -8.47 -4.31 18.98
CA GLU A 357 -9.00 -5.65 18.65
C GLU A 357 -8.62 -6.06 17.23
N ARG A 358 -8.72 -5.15 16.27
CA ARG A 358 -8.24 -5.37 14.89
C ARG A 358 -6.75 -5.75 14.82
N LEU A 359 -5.89 -5.00 15.51
CA LEU A 359 -4.45 -5.27 15.51
C LEU A 359 -4.09 -6.54 16.31
N LEU A 360 -4.80 -6.82 17.40
CA LEU A 360 -4.64 -8.04 18.19
C LEU A 360 -4.98 -9.27 17.36
N GLU A 361 -6.10 -9.25 16.64
CA GLU A 361 -6.51 -10.36 15.79
C GLU A 361 -5.46 -10.64 14.70
N VAL A 362 -4.99 -9.60 14.03
CA VAL A 362 -3.90 -9.71 13.05
C VAL A 362 -2.61 -10.24 13.67
N ALA A 363 -2.25 -9.79 14.87
CA ALA A 363 -1.08 -10.30 15.58
C ALA A 363 -1.22 -11.78 15.94
N CYS A 364 -2.43 -12.26 16.25
CA CYS A 364 -2.70 -13.68 16.47
C CYS A 364 -2.50 -14.49 15.18
N TYR A 365 -3.00 -14.02 14.04
CA TYR A 365 -2.75 -14.68 12.73
C TYR A 365 -1.26 -14.73 12.38
N LEU A 366 -0.49 -13.69 12.69
CA LEU A 366 0.94 -13.62 12.37
C LEU A 366 1.84 -14.29 13.41
N SER A 367 1.28 -14.79 14.53
CA SER A 367 2.05 -15.23 15.70
C SER A 367 2.95 -16.44 15.45
N ASP A 368 2.64 -17.26 14.46
CA ASP A 368 3.39 -18.49 14.14
C ASP A 368 4.06 -18.47 12.75
N MET A 369 4.06 -17.30 12.06
CA MET A 369 4.52 -17.17 10.68
C MET A 369 6.01 -17.50 10.43
N CYS A 370 6.83 -17.56 11.48
CA CYS A 370 8.25 -17.89 11.41
C CYS A 370 8.59 -19.16 12.20
N TRP A 371 7.62 -20.04 12.44
CA TRP A 371 7.87 -21.26 13.22
C TRP A 371 8.93 -22.18 12.60
N THR A 372 8.94 -22.30 11.28
CA THR A 372 9.88 -23.15 10.52
C THR A 372 11.30 -22.60 10.46
N GLU A 373 11.52 -21.34 10.82
CA GLU A 373 12.82 -20.70 10.78
C GLU A 373 13.69 -21.12 11.96
N HIS A 374 15.00 -20.93 11.83
CA HIS A 374 15.92 -21.16 12.92
C HIS A 374 15.60 -20.26 14.13
N GLU A 375 15.56 -20.82 15.33
CA GLU A 375 15.07 -20.15 16.55
C GLU A 375 15.76 -18.83 16.86
N ASP A 376 17.07 -18.72 16.57
CA ASP A 376 17.84 -17.51 16.85
C ASP A 376 17.45 -16.29 16.01
N VAL A 377 16.84 -16.50 14.85
CA VAL A 377 16.50 -15.43 13.90
C VAL A 377 14.99 -15.19 13.74
N ARG A 378 14.15 -16.03 14.35
CA ARG A 378 12.67 -15.95 14.23
C ARG A 378 12.13 -14.56 14.55
N GLY A 379 12.65 -13.90 15.59
CA GLY A 379 12.19 -12.59 16.01
C GLY A 379 12.47 -11.52 14.96
N ASP A 380 13.70 -11.45 14.51
CA ASP A 380 14.13 -10.48 13.49
C ASP A 380 13.45 -10.72 12.16
N LEU A 381 13.39 -11.97 11.69
CA LEU A 381 12.72 -12.33 10.46
C LEU A 381 11.22 -12.05 10.53
N GLY A 382 10.56 -12.42 11.63
CA GLY A 382 9.15 -12.15 11.84
C GLY A 382 8.84 -10.65 11.80
N ALA A 383 9.61 -9.83 12.51
CA ALA A 383 9.45 -8.39 12.46
C ALA A 383 9.66 -7.84 11.05
N ARG A 384 10.73 -8.24 10.35
CA ARG A 384 11.01 -7.79 8.97
C ARG A 384 9.96 -8.26 7.97
N ARG A 385 9.42 -9.48 8.09
CA ARG A 385 8.32 -9.96 7.27
C ARG A 385 7.06 -9.11 7.46
N VAL A 386 6.72 -8.76 8.71
CA VAL A 386 5.58 -7.88 9.00
C VAL A 386 5.81 -6.47 8.46
N LEU A 387 7.02 -5.92 8.62
CA LEU A 387 7.37 -4.61 8.04
C LEU A 387 7.26 -4.60 6.51
N GLY A 388 7.60 -5.71 5.85
CA GLY A 388 7.56 -5.88 4.40
C GLY A 388 6.26 -6.46 3.84
N LEU A 389 5.19 -6.65 4.64
CA LEU A 389 3.91 -7.19 4.13
C LEU A 389 3.39 -6.34 2.96
N PRO A 390 3.03 -6.95 1.83
CA PRO A 390 2.57 -6.24 0.64
C PRO A 390 1.10 -5.82 0.74
N VAL A 391 0.74 -5.18 1.86
CA VAL A 391 -0.61 -4.68 2.13
C VAL A 391 -0.59 -3.17 2.29
N ASN A 392 -1.60 -2.52 1.72
CA ASN A 392 -1.75 -1.06 1.72
C ASN A 392 -2.83 -0.55 2.69
N CYS A 393 -3.45 -1.43 3.48
CA CYS A 393 -4.52 -1.12 4.44
C CYS A 393 -4.01 -0.95 5.88
N VAL A 394 -2.73 -0.67 6.06
CA VAL A 394 -2.07 -0.52 7.35
C VAL A 394 -1.15 0.70 7.38
N THR A 395 -1.26 1.52 8.41
CA THR A 395 -0.39 2.68 8.62
C THR A 395 1.01 2.26 9.09
N HIS A 396 2.02 3.12 8.94
CA HIS A 396 3.37 2.87 9.46
C HIS A 396 3.37 2.57 10.98
N LYS A 397 2.56 3.29 11.76
CA LYS A 397 2.43 3.05 13.21
C LYS A 397 1.85 1.66 13.51
N GLU A 398 0.83 1.23 12.77
CA GLU A 398 0.21 -0.10 12.94
C GLU A 398 1.16 -1.20 12.49
N ARG A 399 1.84 -1.01 11.37
CA ARG A 399 2.83 -1.94 10.84
C ARG A 399 3.96 -2.18 11.86
N ILE A 400 4.49 -1.13 12.47
CA ILE A 400 5.54 -1.24 13.50
C ILE A 400 4.99 -1.83 14.79
N TRP A 401 3.74 -1.54 15.15
CA TRP A 401 3.09 -2.16 16.29
C TRP A 401 2.99 -3.69 16.12
N LEU A 402 2.51 -4.16 14.97
CA LEU A 402 2.44 -5.57 14.62
C LEU A 402 3.83 -6.23 14.59
N ALA A 403 4.80 -5.60 13.96
CA ALA A 403 6.18 -6.08 13.92
C ALA A 403 6.79 -6.19 15.32
N THR A 404 6.50 -5.23 16.21
CA THR A 404 6.93 -5.26 17.60
C THR A 404 6.28 -6.43 18.37
N ALA A 405 4.98 -6.66 18.18
CA ALA A 405 4.28 -7.77 18.80
C ALA A 405 4.85 -9.13 18.36
N VAL A 406 5.04 -9.32 17.04
CA VAL A 406 5.63 -10.55 16.48
C VAL A 406 7.09 -10.74 16.94
N TYR A 407 7.87 -9.66 17.00
CA TYR A 407 9.24 -9.73 17.53
C TYR A 407 9.27 -10.30 18.95
N HIS A 408 8.49 -9.71 19.88
CA HIS A 408 8.44 -10.12 21.28
C HIS A 408 7.79 -11.48 21.51
N ARG A 409 6.94 -11.94 20.57
CA ARG A 409 6.43 -13.31 20.55
C ARG A 409 7.57 -14.33 20.50
N TYR A 410 8.63 -14.09 19.74
CA TYR A 410 9.75 -15.02 19.59
C TYR A 410 10.88 -14.75 20.57
N VAL A 411 11.25 -13.50 20.80
CA VAL A 411 12.46 -13.13 21.57
C VAL A 411 12.18 -12.97 23.07
N GLY A 412 10.94 -12.65 23.45
CA GLY A 412 10.60 -12.36 24.84
C GLY A 412 11.04 -10.95 25.27
N ARG A 413 11.23 -10.75 26.57
CA ARG A 413 11.57 -9.43 27.17
C ARG A 413 13.06 -9.19 27.28
N LYS A 414 13.83 -10.21 27.61
CA LYS A 414 15.29 -10.11 27.81
C LYS A 414 15.97 -10.28 26.44
N THR A 415 16.47 -9.22 25.86
CA THR A 415 17.21 -9.32 24.61
C THR A 415 18.47 -8.45 24.70
N ASN A 416 19.63 -9.11 24.63
CA ASN A 416 20.88 -8.49 24.23
C ASN A 416 21.08 -8.56 22.71
N LYS A 417 20.09 -9.11 21.98
CA LYS A 417 20.11 -9.21 20.50
C LYS A 417 19.74 -7.85 19.90
N SER A 418 20.39 -7.52 18.81
CA SER A 418 20.11 -6.30 18.04
C SER A 418 18.63 -6.29 17.62
N ARG A 419 17.92 -5.29 18.06
CA ARG A 419 16.54 -5.05 17.70
C ARG A 419 16.49 -4.41 16.32
N PRO A 420 15.54 -4.79 15.44
CA PRO A 420 15.37 -4.06 14.19
C PRO A 420 15.27 -2.56 14.43
N PRO A 421 16.12 -1.73 13.79
CA PRO A 421 16.17 -0.28 14.07
C PRO A 421 14.80 0.41 13.90
N GLU A 422 14.00 -0.05 12.96
CA GLU A 422 12.69 0.49 12.61
C GLU A 422 11.71 0.42 13.79
N LEU A 423 11.86 -0.53 14.71
CA LEU A 423 10.99 -0.67 15.87
C LEU A 423 11.21 0.41 16.95
N GLY A 424 12.24 1.27 16.77
CA GLY A 424 12.67 2.24 17.80
C GLY A 424 11.91 3.57 17.82
N PHE A 425 11.53 4.14 16.70
CA PHE A 425 11.33 5.59 16.58
C PHE A 425 9.91 6.08 16.29
N ILE A 426 9.06 5.31 15.60
CA ILE A 426 7.76 5.80 15.10
C ILE A 426 6.64 5.66 16.14
N LEU A 427 6.71 4.67 17.02
CA LEU A 427 5.71 4.47 18.07
C LEU A 427 5.99 5.31 19.31
N SER A 428 4.92 5.89 19.89
CA SER A 428 4.99 6.43 21.25
C SER A 428 5.39 5.34 22.26
N ARG A 429 5.98 5.74 23.39
CA ARG A 429 6.37 4.82 24.48
C ARG A 429 5.21 3.91 24.89
N ARG A 430 3.99 4.48 24.99
CA ARG A 430 2.79 3.74 25.34
C ARG A 430 2.43 2.66 24.31
N ARG A 431 2.35 3.04 23.02
CA ARG A 431 2.00 2.10 21.95
C ARG A 431 3.03 0.98 21.79
N ARG A 432 4.28 1.29 22.05
CA ARG A 432 5.36 0.30 22.06
C ARG A 432 5.20 -0.68 23.24
N ALA A 433 4.87 -0.18 24.44
CA ALA A 433 4.60 -1.03 25.60
C ALA A 433 3.40 -1.94 25.36
N GLU A 434 2.33 -1.44 24.74
CA GLU A 434 1.15 -2.21 24.37
C GLU A 434 1.52 -3.35 23.41
N ALA A 435 2.25 -3.06 22.31
CA ALA A 435 2.69 -4.07 21.36
C ALA A 435 3.60 -5.13 22.03
N THR A 436 4.52 -4.69 22.89
CA THR A 436 5.39 -5.60 23.67
C THR A 436 4.57 -6.51 24.58
N THR A 437 3.56 -5.96 25.27
CA THR A 437 2.68 -6.75 26.17
C THR A 437 1.93 -7.82 25.37
N ILE A 438 1.39 -7.48 24.20
CA ILE A 438 0.72 -8.45 23.33
C ILE A 438 1.69 -9.53 22.85
N GLY A 439 2.90 -9.15 22.41
CA GLY A 439 3.93 -10.12 22.00
C GLY A 439 4.31 -11.09 23.13
N LEU A 440 4.45 -10.60 24.35
CA LEU A 440 4.72 -11.44 25.53
C LEU A 440 3.51 -12.33 25.88
N GLY A 441 2.29 -11.81 25.73
CA GLY A 441 1.06 -12.58 25.90
C GLY A 441 0.94 -13.73 24.92
N LEU A 442 1.23 -13.48 23.63
CA LEU A 442 1.30 -14.50 22.59
C LEU A 442 2.36 -15.56 22.92
N ARG A 443 3.56 -15.14 23.32
CA ARG A 443 4.63 -16.04 23.73
C ARG A 443 4.19 -16.93 24.89
N PHE A 444 3.66 -16.33 25.96
CA PHE A 444 3.18 -17.03 27.14
C PHE A 444 2.12 -18.08 26.76
N ALA A 445 1.08 -17.64 26.04
CA ALA A 445 -0.05 -18.48 25.67
C ALA A 445 0.39 -19.71 24.84
N LEU A 446 1.21 -19.47 23.80
CA LEU A 446 1.71 -20.53 22.93
C LEU A 446 2.70 -21.47 23.63
N THR A 447 3.50 -20.98 24.56
CA THR A 447 4.42 -21.82 25.35
C THR A 447 3.66 -22.67 26.34
N PHE A 448 2.69 -22.09 27.06
CA PHE A 448 1.92 -22.78 28.08
C PHE A 448 0.99 -23.88 27.50
N SER A 449 0.37 -23.62 26.35
CA SER A 449 -0.57 -24.55 25.69
C SER A 449 0.11 -25.53 24.73
N GLY A 450 1.44 -25.48 24.57
CA GLY A 450 2.12 -26.21 23.49
C GLY A 450 1.67 -25.77 22.09
N GLY A 451 0.98 -24.62 21.98
CA GLY A 451 0.45 -24.08 20.73
C GLY A 451 -0.84 -24.77 20.24
N THR A 452 -1.54 -25.51 21.09
CA THR A 452 -2.80 -26.19 20.72
C THR A 452 -4.02 -25.32 21.04
N ALA A 453 -4.98 -25.25 20.11
CA ALA A 453 -6.23 -24.52 20.33
C ALA A 453 -7.07 -25.14 21.47
N ARG A 454 -6.98 -26.47 21.66
CA ARG A 454 -7.67 -27.19 22.74
C ARG A 454 -7.27 -26.65 24.11
N ASP A 455 -5.96 -26.51 24.35
CA ASP A 455 -5.48 -26.13 25.68
C ASP A 455 -5.55 -24.60 25.87
N LEU A 456 -5.44 -23.82 24.80
CA LEU A 456 -5.75 -22.38 24.85
C LEU A 456 -7.19 -22.09 25.29
N ARG A 457 -8.17 -22.87 24.83
CA ARG A 457 -9.59 -22.68 25.20
C ARG A 457 -9.90 -23.01 26.67
N LYS A 458 -9.03 -23.74 27.35
CA LYS A 458 -9.11 -23.99 28.79
C LYS A 458 -8.56 -22.84 29.63
N MET A 459 -8.01 -21.82 28.98
CA MET A 459 -7.44 -20.64 29.63
C MET A 459 -8.38 -19.45 29.47
N ARG A 460 -8.50 -18.66 30.53
CA ARG A 460 -9.24 -17.38 30.51
C ARG A 460 -8.42 -16.33 31.25
N MET A 461 -8.25 -15.17 30.66
CA MET A 461 -7.67 -14.01 31.31
C MET A 461 -8.77 -13.03 31.72
N SER A 462 -8.63 -12.44 32.90
CA SER A 462 -9.41 -11.29 33.36
C SER A 462 -8.49 -10.24 33.94
N HIS A 463 -8.91 -8.98 33.89
CA HIS A 463 -8.12 -7.84 34.37
C HIS A 463 -9.05 -6.82 35.04
N ASP A 464 -8.81 -6.51 36.31
CA ASP A 464 -9.61 -5.59 37.14
C ASP A 464 -9.05 -4.15 37.16
N GLY A 465 -7.99 -3.84 36.46
CA GLY A 465 -7.27 -2.56 36.44
C GLY A 465 -5.90 -2.62 37.09
N GLU A 466 -5.70 -3.46 38.08
CA GLU A 466 -4.42 -3.66 38.77
C GLU A 466 -3.86 -5.04 38.63
N VAL A 467 -4.70 -6.09 38.70
CA VAL A 467 -4.31 -7.49 38.70
C VAL A 467 -4.76 -8.16 37.41
N LEU A 468 -3.85 -8.85 36.77
CA LEU A 468 -4.14 -9.77 35.65
C LEU A 468 -4.29 -11.18 36.21
N THR A 469 -5.51 -11.74 36.16
CA THR A 469 -5.81 -13.08 36.64
C THR A 469 -5.88 -14.05 35.47
N LEU A 470 -5.17 -15.17 35.58
CA LEU A 470 -5.26 -16.29 34.66
C LEU A 470 -6.02 -17.44 35.32
N HIS A 471 -7.14 -17.82 34.71
CA HIS A 471 -7.90 -19.02 35.09
C HIS A 471 -7.52 -20.14 34.14
N VAL A 472 -7.21 -21.31 34.67
CA VAL A 472 -6.84 -22.51 33.89
C VAL A 472 -7.71 -23.69 34.34
N GLU A 473 -8.41 -24.32 33.43
CA GLU A 473 -9.10 -25.56 33.69
C GLU A 473 -8.08 -26.69 33.70
N ILE A 474 -7.72 -27.16 34.89
CA ILE A 474 -6.84 -28.30 35.07
C ILE A 474 -7.73 -29.57 34.97
N GLY A 475 -7.54 -30.34 33.89
CA GLY A 475 -8.22 -31.65 33.78
C GLY A 475 -7.86 -32.57 34.98
N ARG A 476 -8.80 -33.40 35.39
CA ARG A 476 -8.54 -34.42 36.44
C ARG A 476 -7.34 -35.26 36.01
N ALA A 477 -6.27 -35.20 36.77
CA ALA A 477 -5.19 -36.16 36.61
C ALA A 477 -5.81 -37.55 36.90
N HIS A 478 -5.78 -38.42 35.92
CA HIS A 478 -5.99 -39.86 36.23
C HIS A 478 -4.72 -40.28 36.96
N VAL A 479 -4.88 -40.49 38.26
CA VAL A 479 -3.91 -41.19 39.10
C VAL A 479 -3.93 -42.66 38.71
#